data_2e4de2ccae71b01782f61c08b87c83ca
#
_entry.id   2e4de2ccae71b01782f61c08b87c83ca
#
_cell.length_a   1.000
_cell.length_b   1.000
_cell.length_c   1.000
_cell.angle_alpha   90.00
_cell.angle_beta   90.00
_cell.angle_gamma   90.00
#
_symmetry.space_group_name_H-M   'P 1'
#
loop_
_entity.id
_entity.type
_entity.pdbx_description
1 polymer ?
#
loop_
_entity_poly.entity_id
_entity_poly.type
_entity_poly.pdbx_seq_one_letter_code
_entity_poly.pdbx_strand_id
1 'polypeptide(L)'
;MSGSRSRLATPPNGIFFLLLGTLLVTSAGPCAKDLAGPIAASEWGGDHVGLTVSATGGALEYDCASGTIDQPIVSATNGDFIAQGTHTTGHGGPIMQGEIPDRHPARYEGWTDGETMKLTVTLTDSGQGLGSYTLTRGQSPHVFRCL
;
A
#
# COMPACT_ATOMS: atom_id res chain seq x y z
N MET A 1 -3.66 55.51 80.60
CA MET A 1 -3.16 56.75 79.93
C MET A 1 -2.82 56.43 78.49
N SER A 2 -3.43 57.21 77.66
CA SER A 2 -3.04 57.49 76.28
C SER A 2 -3.01 56.27 75.32
N GLY A 3 -3.81 56.08 74.40
CA GLY A 3 -4.41 56.97 73.43
C GLY A 3 -3.68 56.83 72.09
N SER A 4 -4.23 56.22 71.16
CA SER A 4 -4.26 56.83 69.82
C SER A 4 -4.75 55.93 68.75
N ARG A 5 -5.79 56.29 68.23
CA ARG A 5 -6.38 56.19 66.94
C ARG A 5 -5.39 56.00 65.76
N SER A 6 -5.75 55.23 64.81
CA SER A 6 -5.69 55.70 63.44
C SER A 6 -6.14 54.61 62.42
N ARG A 7 -7.25 54.83 61.92
CA ARG A 7 -7.54 55.13 60.49
C ARG A 7 -7.41 53.90 59.54
N LEU A 8 -8.60 53.55 59.09
CA LEU A 8 -8.82 52.87 57.80
C LEU A 8 -8.03 53.55 56.69
N ALA A 9 -7.43 52.69 55.88
CA ALA A 9 -7.13 53.05 54.52
C ALA A 9 -7.57 51.91 53.64
N THR A 10 -8.58 52.12 52.89
CA THR A 10 -9.07 51.35 51.77
C THR A 10 -8.05 51.49 50.62
N PRO A 11 -7.59 50.42 50.01
CA PRO A 11 -6.98 50.55 48.68
C PRO A 11 -8.04 50.38 47.62
N PRO A 12 -7.98 51.18 46.57
CA PRO A 12 -8.83 51.03 45.42
C PRO A 12 -8.17 50.12 44.41
N ASN A 13 -9.01 49.65 43.55
CA ASN A 13 -8.76 49.23 42.18
C ASN A 13 -8.21 47.83 41.93
N GLY A 14 -9.11 46.94 41.57
CA GLY A 14 -9.29 46.50 40.21
C GLY A 14 -8.02 45.98 39.54
N ILE A 15 -7.63 44.74 39.87
CA ILE A 15 -6.74 44.00 38.96
C ILE A 15 -7.65 43.23 38.01
N PHE A 16 -7.78 43.79 36.83
CA PHE A 16 -8.30 43.10 35.66
C PHE A 16 -7.35 41.94 35.31
N PHE A 17 -7.71 40.73 35.70
CA PHE A 17 -7.06 39.53 35.19
C PHE A 17 -7.51 39.38 33.72
N LEU A 18 -6.69 39.87 32.81
CA LEU A 18 -6.71 39.49 31.42
C LEU A 18 -6.32 38.01 31.32
N LEU A 19 -7.32 37.15 31.28
CA LEU A 19 -7.14 35.76 30.86
C LEU A 19 -6.79 35.76 29.38
N LEU A 20 -5.47 35.75 29.12
CA LEU A 20 -4.95 35.47 27.80
C LEU A 20 -5.19 33.99 27.51
N GLY A 21 -6.35 33.70 26.93
CA GLY A 21 -6.67 32.37 26.41
C GLY A 21 -5.68 32.01 25.28
N THR A 22 -4.66 31.27 25.59
CA THR A 22 -3.84 30.61 24.58
C THR A 22 -4.67 29.59 23.85
N LEU A 23 -5.15 29.96 22.66
CA LEU A 23 -5.79 29.06 21.72
C LEU A 23 -4.71 28.07 21.23
N LEU A 24 -4.68 26.87 21.78
CA LEU A 24 -3.91 25.77 21.24
C LEU A 24 -4.55 25.36 19.91
N VAL A 25 -4.03 25.89 18.83
CA VAL A 25 -4.33 25.38 17.47
C VAL A 25 -3.58 24.06 17.34
N THR A 26 -4.26 22.95 17.65
CA THR A 26 -3.79 21.62 17.27
C THR A 26 -3.94 21.50 15.76
N SER A 27 -2.87 21.77 15.03
CA SER A 27 -2.78 21.42 13.61
C SER A 27 -2.77 19.90 13.51
N ALA A 28 -3.92 19.29 13.22
CA ALA A 28 -3.98 17.92 12.73
C ALA A 28 -3.27 17.94 11.37
N GLY A 29 -2.01 17.50 11.33
CA GLY A 29 -1.30 17.25 10.09
C GLY A 29 -2.06 16.22 9.26
N PRO A 30 -1.91 16.19 7.93
CA PRO A 30 -2.52 15.17 7.10
C PRO A 30 -2.06 13.81 7.64
N CYS A 31 -3.02 12.95 8.01
CA CYS A 31 -2.73 11.56 8.36
C CYS A 31 -2.09 10.92 7.14
N ALA A 32 -0.78 10.74 7.15
CA ALA A 32 -0.13 9.89 6.18
C ALA A 32 -0.77 8.51 6.30
N LYS A 33 -1.33 7.99 5.22
CA LYS A 33 -1.93 6.65 5.18
C LYS A 33 -0.81 5.66 5.48
N ASP A 34 -0.92 4.95 6.58
CA ASP A 34 0.00 3.86 6.88
C ASP A 34 -0.36 2.69 5.96
N LEU A 35 0.57 2.37 5.07
CA LEU A 35 0.42 1.31 4.07
C LEU A 35 1.04 -0.01 4.54
N ALA A 36 1.62 -0.04 5.74
CA ALA A 36 2.26 -1.23 6.27
C ALA A 36 1.26 -2.35 6.55
N GLY A 37 1.60 -3.55 6.12
CA GLY A 37 0.84 -4.74 6.42
C GLY A 37 0.41 -5.53 5.18
N PRO A 38 -0.33 -6.62 5.39
CA PRO A 38 -0.83 -7.43 4.30
C PRO A 38 -1.76 -6.62 3.39
N ILE A 39 -1.54 -6.71 2.08
CA ILE A 39 -2.46 -6.13 1.10
C ILE A 39 -3.75 -6.94 1.17
N ALA A 40 -4.86 -6.27 1.41
CA ALA A 40 -6.16 -6.91 1.53
C ALA A 40 -6.56 -7.65 0.24
N ALA A 41 -7.31 -8.75 0.39
CA ALA A 41 -7.85 -9.51 -0.72
C ALA A 41 -8.63 -8.58 -1.67
N SER A 42 -8.24 -8.58 -2.94
CA SER A 42 -8.74 -7.64 -3.95
C SER A 42 -8.31 -8.03 -5.36
N GLU A 43 -9.07 -7.55 -6.32
CA GLU A 43 -8.76 -7.62 -7.74
C GLU A 43 -8.05 -6.34 -8.18
N TRP A 44 -7.05 -6.50 -9.03
CA TRP A 44 -6.27 -5.43 -9.62
C TRP A 44 -6.13 -5.67 -11.12
N GLY A 45 -6.41 -4.67 -11.92
CA GLY A 45 -6.32 -4.78 -13.37
C GLY A 45 -5.53 -3.65 -13.99
N GLY A 46 -4.87 -3.96 -15.09
CA GLY A 46 -4.14 -3.04 -15.95
C GLY A 46 -4.05 -3.56 -17.37
N ASP A 47 -3.27 -2.88 -18.20
CA ASP A 47 -2.99 -3.34 -19.55
C ASP A 47 -1.99 -4.49 -19.50
N HIS A 48 -2.33 -5.61 -20.14
CA HIS A 48 -1.53 -6.81 -20.25
C HIS A 48 -1.34 -7.60 -18.94
N VAL A 49 -2.05 -7.22 -17.84
CA VAL A 49 -1.89 -7.87 -16.55
C VAL A 49 -3.15 -7.76 -15.70
N GLY A 50 -3.44 -8.84 -14.97
CA GLY A 50 -4.38 -8.90 -13.87
C GLY A 50 -3.73 -9.53 -12.65
N LEU A 51 -4.09 -9.10 -11.44
CA LEU A 51 -3.64 -9.69 -10.19
C LEU A 51 -4.82 -9.82 -9.23
N THR A 52 -5.07 -11.05 -8.82
CA THR A 52 -6.00 -11.38 -7.73
C THR A 52 -5.19 -11.58 -6.45
N VAL A 53 -5.37 -10.72 -5.46
CA VAL A 53 -4.73 -10.85 -4.15
C VAL A 53 -5.65 -11.62 -3.21
N SER A 54 -5.09 -12.58 -2.50
CA SER A 54 -5.75 -13.34 -1.44
C SER A 54 -5.01 -13.18 -0.09
N ALA A 55 -5.57 -13.73 0.98
CA ALA A 55 -4.91 -13.71 2.29
C ALA A 55 -3.59 -14.50 2.33
N THR A 56 -3.42 -15.46 1.42
CA THR A 56 -2.27 -16.38 1.40
C THR A 56 -1.30 -16.13 0.25
N GLY A 57 -1.63 -15.23 -0.68
CA GLY A 57 -0.79 -14.94 -1.85
C GLY A 57 -1.54 -14.23 -2.95
N GLY A 58 -1.18 -14.52 -4.20
CA GLY A 58 -1.83 -13.94 -5.36
C GLY A 58 -1.76 -14.81 -6.60
N ALA A 59 -2.66 -14.56 -7.53
CA ALA A 59 -2.66 -15.14 -8.88
C ALA A 59 -2.57 -14.02 -9.91
N LEU A 60 -1.68 -14.18 -10.88
CA LEU A 60 -1.48 -13.23 -11.95
C LEU A 60 -1.87 -13.83 -13.28
N GLU A 61 -2.46 -13.00 -14.12
CA GLU A 61 -2.70 -13.29 -15.54
C GLU A 61 -1.97 -12.25 -16.37
N TYR A 62 -1.31 -12.69 -17.44
CA TYR A 62 -0.63 -11.86 -18.43
C TYR A 62 -1.07 -12.22 -19.81
N ASP A 63 -0.62 -11.48 -20.80
CA ASP A 63 -0.71 -11.92 -22.17
C ASP A 63 0.09 -13.21 -22.34
N CYS A 64 -0.60 -14.30 -22.68
CA CYS A 64 0.02 -15.61 -22.91
C CYS A 64 0.87 -16.17 -21.75
N ALA A 65 0.60 -15.77 -20.51
CA ALA A 65 1.31 -16.26 -19.34
C ALA A 65 0.45 -16.18 -18.09
N SER A 66 0.89 -16.86 -17.04
CA SER A 66 0.29 -16.76 -15.71
C SER A 66 1.37 -16.73 -14.64
N GLY A 67 0.99 -16.32 -13.44
CA GLY A 67 1.89 -16.32 -12.30
C GLY A 67 1.18 -16.65 -10.99
N THR A 68 1.95 -17.09 -10.01
CA THR A 68 1.48 -17.20 -8.63
C THR A 68 2.41 -16.46 -7.69
N ILE A 69 1.87 -15.94 -6.62
CA ILE A 69 2.62 -15.45 -5.46
C ILE A 69 2.24 -16.38 -4.31
N ASP A 70 3.23 -17.07 -3.76
CA ASP A 70 3.03 -18.21 -2.87
C ASP A 70 3.10 -17.81 -1.38
N GLN A 71 2.99 -16.52 -1.10
CA GLN A 71 3.03 -15.94 0.24
C GLN A 71 2.16 -14.69 0.33
N PRO A 72 1.68 -14.29 1.51
CA PRO A 72 0.98 -13.02 1.67
C PRO A 72 1.82 -11.85 1.15
N ILE A 73 1.20 -10.97 0.39
CA ILE A 73 1.87 -9.75 -0.10
C ILE A 73 1.82 -8.72 1.01
N VAL A 74 2.98 -8.36 1.55
CA VAL A 74 3.10 -7.42 2.67
C VAL A 74 3.81 -6.17 2.21
N SER A 75 3.16 -5.03 2.34
CA SER A 75 3.75 -3.73 2.04
C SER A 75 4.40 -3.09 3.27
N ALA A 76 5.46 -2.35 3.04
CA ALA A 76 6.09 -1.48 4.03
C ALA A 76 5.28 -0.18 4.22
N THR A 77 5.65 0.64 5.19
CA THR A 77 4.99 1.92 5.48
C THR A 77 4.97 2.89 4.29
N ASN A 78 5.98 2.80 3.44
CA ASN A 78 6.09 3.59 2.20
C ASN A 78 5.35 2.95 0.99
N GLY A 79 4.73 1.79 1.19
CA GLY A 79 3.99 1.07 0.15
C GLY A 79 4.81 0.07 -0.67
N ASP A 80 6.13 0.00 -0.48
CA ASP A 80 6.97 -0.97 -1.20
C ASP A 80 6.70 -2.40 -0.74
N PHE A 81 6.78 -3.36 -1.66
CA PHE A 81 6.65 -4.77 -1.35
C PHE A 81 7.56 -5.62 -2.23
N ILE A 82 7.91 -6.80 -1.72
CA ILE A 82 8.60 -7.85 -2.45
C ILE A 82 7.93 -9.18 -2.10
N ALA A 83 7.64 -9.99 -3.12
CA ALA A 83 7.08 -11.32 -2.95
C ALA A 83 7.75 -12.31 -3.91
N GLN A 84 7.72 -13.60 -3.54
CA GLN A 84 8.24 -14.68 -4.34
C GLN A 84 7.09 -15.54 -4.86
N GLY A 85 7.33 -16.18 -5.99
CA GLY A 85 6.34 -17.07 -6.58
C GLY A 85 6.85 -17.68 -7.87
N THR A 86 5.93 -17.94 -8.79
CA THR A 86 6.20 -18.65 -10.03
C THR A 86 5.63 -17.89 -11.21
N HIS A 87 6.33 -17.87 -12.31
CA HIS A 87 5.83 -17.45 -13.62
C HIS A 87 5.75 -18.67 -14.54
N THR A 88 4.66 -18.79 -15.29
CA THR A 88 4.44 -19.86 -16.26
C THR A 88 4.15 -19.23 -17.62
N THR A 89 5.04 -19.49 -18.57
CA THR A 89 4.85 -19.06 -19.95
C THR A 89 3.78 -19.94 -20.61
N GLY A 90 2.81 -19.33 -21.24
CA GLY A 90 1.81 -20.01 -22.07
C GLY A 90 2.22 -20.03 -23.53
N HIS A 91 1.53 -20.85 -24.31
CA HIS A 91 1.67 -20.89 -25.77
C HIS A 91 0.29 -20.99 -26.43
N GLY A 92 0.22 -20.69 -27.72
CA GLY A 92 -0.98 -20.91 -28.52
C GLY A 92 -1.20 -22.39 -28.84
N GLY A 93 -2.44 -22.74 -29.13
CA GLY A 93 -2.84 -24.10 -29.47
C GLY A 93 -3.25 -24.97 -28.27
N PRO A 94 -3.63 -26.23 -28.50
CA PRO A 94 -4.09 -27.13 -27.46
C PRO A 94 -2.94 -27.58 -26.56
N ILE A 95 -3.19 -27.65 -25.27
CA ILE A 95 -2.27 -28.28 -24.30
C ILE A 95 -2.25 -29.78 -24.56
N MET A 96 -1.07 -30.33 -24.78
CA MET A 96 -0.90 -31.75 -25.05
C MET A 96 -0.87 -32.57 -23.77
N GLN A 97 -1.39 -33.80 -23.81
CA GLN A 97 -1.33 -34.68 -22.66
C GLN A 97 0.13 -35.00 -22.30
N GLY A 98 0.52 -34.73 -21.04
CA GLY A 98 1.89 -34.94 -20.58
C GLY A 98 2.85 -33.77 -20.87
N GLU A 99 2.36 -32.66 -21.38
CA GLU A 99 3.14 -31.44 -21.55
C GLU A 99 3.60 -30.89 -20.21
N ILE A 100 4.88 -30.56 -20.14
CA ILE A 100 5.48 -29.94 -18.96
C ILE A 100 5.36 -28.42 -19.12
N PRO A 101 4.66 -27.72 -18.20
CA PRO A 101 4.57 -26.26 -18.28
C PRO A 101 5.94 -25.60 -18.15
N ASP A 102 6.19 -24.59 -18.99
CA ASP A 102 7.39 -23.74 -18.92
C ASP A 102 7.29 -22.79 -17.72
N ARG A 103 7.79 -23.27 -16.57
CA ARG A 103 7.62 -22.66 -15.26
C ARG A 103 8.97 -22.23 -14.67
N HIS A 104 9.03 -20.97 -14.23
CA HIS A 104 10.21 -20.35 -13.66
C HIS A 104 9.91 -19.73 -12.29
N PRO A 105 10.82 -19.80 -11.34
CA PRO A 105 10.69 -19.03 -10.11
C PRO A 105 10.79 -17.54 -10.43
N ALA A 106 9.91 -16.73 -9.83
CA ALA A 106 9.79 -15.32 -10.10
C ALA A 106 9.78 -14.48 -8.82
N ARG A 107 10.33 -13.28 -8.94
CA ARG A 107 10.26 -12.24 -7.94
C ARG A 107 9.33 -11.15 -8.43
N TYR A 108 8.40 -10.81 -7.57
CA TYR A 108 7.40 -9.76 -7.74
C TYR A 108 7.74 -8.63 -6.79
N GLU A 109 8.09 -7.47 -7.33
CA GLU A 109 8.42 -6.31 -6.52
C GLU A 109 7.69 -5.09 -7.03
N GLY A 110 7.36 -4.18 -6.12
CA GLY A 110 6.64 -2.99 -6.52
C GLY A 110 6.28 -2.09 -5.37
N TRP A 111 5.34 -1.21 -5.67
CA TRP A 111 4.84 -0.21 -4.76
C TRP A 111 3.32 -0.07 -4.93
N THR A 112 2.62 0.23 -3.84
CA THR A 112 1.18 0.54 -3.87
C THR A 112 0.82 1.65 -2.88
N ASP A 113 -0.18 2.45 -3.23
CA ASP A 113 -0.86 3.39 -2.32
C ASP A 113 -2.22 2.84 -1.83
N GLY A 114 -2.53 1.59 -2.20
CA GLY A 114 -3.79 0.91 -1.90
C GLY A 114 -4.86 1.06 -2.97
N GLU A 115 -4.68 1.95 -3.96
CA GLU A 115 -5.55 2.14 -5.12
C GLU A 115 -4.82 1.88 -6.44
N THR A 116 -3.57 2.30 -6.51
CA THR A 116 -2.66 2.05 -7.63
C THR A 116 -1.53 1.14 -7.18
N MET A 117 -1.10 0.26 -8.06
CA MET A 117 0.05 -0.61 -7.85
C MET A 117 0.98 -0.53 -9.05
N LYS A 118 2.28 -0.38 -8.81
CA LYS A 118 3.33 -0.61 -9.79
C LYS A 118 3.97 -1.94 -9.46
N LEU A 119 4.06 -2.83 -10.43
CA LEU A 119 4.55 -4.20 -10.27
C LEU A 119 5.65 -4.47 -11.30
N THR A 120 6.79 -4.93 -10.85
CA THR A 120 7.90 -5.41 -11.70
C THR A 120 8.12 -6.89 -11.46
N VAL A 121 8.29 -7.64 -12.52
CA VAL A 121 8.45 -9.10 -12.49
C VAL A 121 9.80 -9.49 -13.06
N THR A 122 10.54 -10.31 -12.32
CA THR A 122 11.86 -10.81 -12.72
C THR A 122 11.95 -12.31 -12.46
N LEU A 123 12.40 -13.09 -13.44
CA LEU A 123 12.73 -14.49 -13.24
C LEU A 123 14.00 -14.61 -12.42
N THR A 124 13.97 -15.41 -11.35
CA THR A 124 15.12 -15.48 -10.41
C THR A 124 16.18 -16.49 -10.82
N ASP A 125 15.85 -17.43 -11.69
CA ASP A 125 16.79 -18.42 -12.22
C ASP A 125 17.67 -17.87 -13.36
N SER A 126 17.13 -16.98 -14.18
CA SER A 126 17.83 -16.38 -15.33
C SER A 126 18.21 -14.91 -15.12
N GLY A 127 17.56 -14.22 -14.17
CA GLY A 127 17.67 -12.78 -13.99
C GLY A 127 16.92 -11.97 -15.05
N GLN A 128 16.11 -12.62 -15.89
CA GLN A 128 15.35 -11.96 -16.96
C GLN A 128 14.22 -11.12 -16.37
N GLY A 129 14.19 -9.82 -16.70
CA GLY A 129 13.03 -8.95 -16.44
C GLY A 129 11.90 -9.23 -17.42
N LEU A 130 10.69 -9.48 -16.93
CA LEU A 130 9.51 -9.74 -17.77
C LEU A 130 8.72 -8.46 -18.06
N GLY A 131 8.88 -7.42 -17.24
CA GLY A 131 8.23 -6.14 -17.46
C GLY A 131 7.85 -5.44 -16.16
N SER A 132 7.34 -4.22 -16.34
CA SER A 132 6.76 -3.42 -15.28
C SER A 132 5.36 -3.00 -15.69
N TYR A 133 4.42 -3.14 -14.76
CA TYR A 133 2.99 -2.96 -15.00
C TYR A 133 2.41 -1.95 -14.04
N THR A 134 1.36 -1.26 -14.46
CA THR A 134 0.55 -0.42 -13.57
C THR A 134 -0.83 -1.02 -13.49
N LEU A 135 -1.28 -1.27 -12.26
CA LEU A 135 -2.59 -1.85 -11.97
C LEU A 135 -3.41 -0.89 -11.12
N THR A 136 -4.72 -0.94 -11.31
CA THR A 136 -5.68 -0.19 -10.50
C THR A 136 -6.59 -1.17 -9.78
N ARG A 137 -6.86 -0.90 -8.50
CA ARG A 137 -7.71 -1.73 -7.66
C ARG A 137 -9.15 -1.72 -8.19
N GLY A 138 -9.74 -2.92 -8.28
CA GLY A 138 -11.12 -3.09 -8.75
C GLY A 138 -11.32 -2.88 -10.25
N GLN A 139 -10.26 -2.56 -11.00
CA GLN A 139 -10.33 -2.51 -12.46
C GLN A 139 -10.24 -3.91 -13.05
N SER A 140 -11.02 -4.18 -14.11
CA SER A 140 -10.88 -5.41 -14.89
C SER A 140 -9.59 -5.39 -15.69
N PRO A 141 -8.83 -6.49 -15.74
CA PRO A 141 -7.61 -6.57 -16.54
C PRO A 141 -7.92 -6.60 -18.06
N HIS A 142 -7.05 -6.00 -18.83
CA HIS A 142 -7.07 -6.08 -20.30
C HIS A 142 -5.94 -7.00 -20.75
N VAL A 143 -6.23 -8.29 -20.82
CA VAL A 143 -5.26 -9.35 -21.14
C VAL A 143 -5.64 -10.04 -22.44
N PHE A 144 -4.66 -10.28 -23.30
CA PHE A 144 -4.83 -11.03 -24.54
C PHE A 144 -4.47 -12.50 -24.34
N ARG A 145 -5.32 -13.39 -24.84
CA ARG A 145 -5.05 -14.82 -24.82
C ARG A 145 -4.23 -15.22 -26.03
N CYS A 146 -3.33 -16.19 -25.85
CA CYS A 146 -2.68 -16.90 -26.97
C CYS A 146 -3.72 -17.66 -27.80
N LEU A 147 -3.66 -17.51 -29.09
CA LEU A 147 -4.47 -18.26 -30.08
C LEU A 147 -3.69 -19.44 -30.62
#